data_5f3a69296f1b938c9a56138b7ff7cf9f
#
_entry.id   5f3a69296f1b938c9a56138b7ff7cf9f
#
_cell.length_a   1.000
_cell.length_b   1.000
_cell.length_c   1.000
_cell.angle_alpha   90.00
_cell.angle_beta   90.00
_cell.angle_gamma   90.00
#
_symmetry.space_group_name_H-M   'P 1'
#
loop_
_entity.id
_entity.type
_entity.pdbx_description
1 polymer ?
#
loop_
_entity_poly.entity_id
_entity_poly.type
_entity_poly.pdbx_seq_one_letter_code
_entity_poly.pdbx_strand_id
1 'polypeptide(L)'
;MKNQETKKERLNVYQMVTDKVVEQMQKGIIPWHRPWTGLSLQDGGAINYVSRKPYSLLNQMLLGKEGEWLSFKQVKQLGGNVKKGAKAGIVVFYGKYTYKKETKADGEEVTKFEEHTIPILKYYNVFHISDCTGIESKVQAADELPENNLQPVERAEAVINGYVEREQGLTFTSDKPSNRAFYRPSTDEVVVPMLSQYTEVEEYYSTAFHELTHSTMHVDRCNRKAENEMAAFGSKNYSREELVAELGAAMLCTMTSLDSDKAFKNSVAYIQSWLKALKNDNKMIVWAASRAEKAARYIMGEDINNNKETEK
;
A
#
# COMPACT_ATOMS: atom_id res chain seq x y z
N MET A 1 48.32 -10.19 16.57
CA MET A 1 47.45 -9.70 15.48
C MET A 1 46.01 -10.10 15.81
N LYS A 2 45.20 -9.11 16.25
CA LYS A 2 43.78 -9.36 16.57
C LYS A 2 42.99 -9.30 15.27
N ASN A 3 42.37 -10.42 14.87
CA ASN A 3 41.40 -10.48 13.76
C ASN A 3 40.22 -9.55 14.10
N GLN A 4 40.10 -8.45 13.39
CA GLN A 4 38.88 -7.67 13.34
C GLN A 4 37.89 -8.47 12.47
N GLU A 5 37.00 -9.22 13.10
CA GLU A 5 35.79 -9.72 12.45
C GLU A 5 34.93 -8.51 12.06
N THR A 6 34.89 -8.23 10.76
CA THR A 6 33.96 -7.26 10.17
C THR A 6 32.53 -7.79 10.41
N LYS A 7 31.86 -7.24 11.40
CA LYS A 7 30.41 -7.42 11.57
C LYS A 7 29.73 -7.05 10.26
N LYS A 8 29.24 -8.05 9.51
CA LYS A 8 28.35 -7.82 8.37
C LYS A 8 27.19 -6.95 8.88
N GLU A 9 27.10 -5.71 8.41
CA GLU A 9 25.97 -4.85 8.69
C GLU A 9 24.68 -5.57 8.29
N ARG A 10 23.76 -5.71 9.22
CA ARG A 10 22.46 -6.32 8.94
C ARG A 10 21.72 -5.43 7.95
N LEU A 11 21.36 -6.00 6.81
CA LEU A 11 20.60 -5.31 5.77
C LEU A 11 19.32 -4.70 6.36
N ASN A 12 19.21 -3.38 6.29
CA ASN A 12 17.99 -2.68 6.71
C ASN A 12 16.94 -2.75 5.61
N VAL A 13 15.96 -3.65 5.77
CA VAL A 13 14.91 -3.88 4.77
C VAL A 13 14.06 -2.64 4.53
N TYR A 14 13.80 -1.83 5.56
CA TYR A 14 13.08 -0.55 5.40
C TYR A 14 13.84 0.42 4.49
N GLN A 15 15.16 0.53 4.70
CA GLN A 15 15.99 1.38 3.85
C GLN A 15 15.99 0.89 2.41
N MET A 16 16.16 -0.42 2.19
CA MET A 16 16.12 -1.03 0.86
C MET A 16 14.80 -0.76 0.11
N VAL A 17 13.66 -0.84 0.81
CA VAL A 17 12.34 -0.53 0.24
C VAL A 17 12.25 0.94 -0.14
N THR A 18 12.63 1.82 0.78
CA THR A 18 12.60 3.27 0.56
C THR A 18 13.51 3.68 -0.59
N ASP A 19 14.73 3.13 -0.66
CA ASP A 19 15.69 3.42 -1.73
C ASP A 19 15.12 3.02 -3.11
N LYS A 20 14.41 1.89 -3.20
CA LYS A 20 13.74 1.49 -4.45
C LYS A 20 12.64 2.45 -4.88
N VAL A 21 11.82 2.92 -3.95
CA VAL A 21 10.76 3.90 -4.23
C VAL A 21 11.39 5.23 -4.64
N VAL A 22 12.39 5.70 -3.89
CA VAL A 22 13.14 6.94 -4.19
C VAL A 22 13.80 6.86 -5.58
N GLU A 23 14.41 5.73 -5.94
CA GLU A 23 15.02 5.53 -7.27
C GLU A 23 13.99 5.67 -8.41
N GLN A 24 12.78 5.13 -8.24
CA GLN A 24 11.72 5.29 -9.23
C GLN A 24 11.27 6.75 -9.33
N MET A 25 11.07 7.41 -8.19
CA MET A 25 10.67 8.82 -8.16
C MET A 25 11.73 9.76 -8.76
N GLN A 26 13.02 9.47 -8.58
CA GLN A 26 14.11 10.21 -9.23
C GLN A 26 14.11 10.07 -10.77
N LYS A 27 13.52 8.99 -11.28
CA LYS A 27 13.28 8.79 -12.72
C LYS A 27 11.97 9.42 -13.20
N GLY A 28 11.28 10.19 -12.36
CA GLY A 28 9.99 10.80 -12.67
C GLY A 28 8.80 9.84 -12.58
N ILE A 29 9.00 8.65 -12.01
CA ILE A 29 7.94 7.65 -11.85
C ILE A 29 7.49 7.68 -10.40
N ILE A 30 6.22 8.05 -10.17
CA ILE A 30 5.60 7.95 -8.86
C ILE A 30 4.99 6.54 -8.73
N PRO A 31 5.52 5.67 -7.86
CA PRO A 31 5.12 4.26 -7.88
C PRO A 31 3.65 4.01 -7.60
N TRP A 32 2.96 4.87 -6.86
CA TRP A 32 1.54 4.75 -6.54
C TRP A 32 0.59 5.44 -7.53
N HIS A 33 1.11 6.20 -8.51
CA HIS A 33 0.32 6.77 -9.61
C HIS A 33 0.33 5.90 -10.87
N ARG A 34 0.87 4.70 -10.81
CA ARG A 34 0.78 3.78 -11.94
C ARG A 34 -0.63 3.23 -12.07
N PRO A 35 -1.16 3.09 -13.27
CA PRO A 35 -2.38 2.34 -13.50
C PRO A 35 -2.09 0.87 -13.17
N TRP A 36 -2.35 0.49 -11.94
CA TRP A 36 -2.36 -0.90 -11.55
C TRP A 36 -3.71 -1.45 -12.01
N THR A 37 -3.76 -2.06 -13.17
CA THR A 37 -4.91 -2.86 -13.49
C THR A 37 -4.89 -4.04 -12.51
N GLY A 38 -5.68 -3.91 -11.44
CA GLY A 38 -6.05 -4.99 -10.57
C GLY A 38 -5.16 -5.34 -9.38
N LEU A 39 -5.71 -5.09 -8.20
CA LEU A 39 -5.30 -5.70 -6.93
C LEU A 39 -5.89 -7.11 -6.74
N SER A 40 -6.67 -7.60 -7.70
CA SER A 40 -7.23 -8.95 -7.73
C SER A 40 -6.71 -9.74 -8.92
N LEU A 41 -6.88 -11.05 -8.87
CA LEU A 41 -6.62 -11.96 -10.00
C LEU A 41 -7.44 -11.59 -11.26
N GLN A 42 -8.61 -10.98 -11.02
CA GLN A 42 -9.55 -10.59 -12.07
C GLN A 42 -9.13 -9.30 -12.77
N ASP A 43 -8.31 -8.46 -12.10
CA ASP A 43 -7.97 -7.11 -12.55
C ASP A 43 -6.51 -6.94 -13.02
N GLY A 44 -5.70 -7.99 -13.09
CA GLY A 44 -4.39 -7.98 -13.75
C GLY A 44 -3.17 -7.53 -12.94
N GLY A 45 -3.24 -7.43 -11.59
CA GLY A 45 -2.09 -7.08 -10.74
C GLY A 45 -1.03 -8.18 -10.61
N ALA A 46 0.05 -7.89 -9.87
CA ALA A 46 1.05 -8.89 -9.54
C ALA A 46 0.49 -9.91 -8.53
N ILE A 47 0.60 -11.19 -8.84
CA ILE A 47 0.07 -12.30 -8.03
C ILE A 47 1.15 -13.33 -7.74
N ASN A 48 1.02 -14.03 -6.63
CA ASN A 48 1.85 -15.20 -6.38
C ASN A 48 1.32 -16.40 -7.16
N TYR A 49 2.13 -17.00 -8.01
CA TYR A 49 1.77 -18.11 -8.89
C TYR A 49 1.19 -19.31 -8.15
N VAL A 50 1.75 -19.63 -6.95
CA VAL A 50 1.36 -20.85 -6.21
C VAL A 50 0.11 -20.62 -5.39
N SER A 51 0.06 -19.54 -4.59
CA SER A 51 -1.06 -19.25 -3.73
C SER A 51 -2.25 -18.60 -4.43
N ARG A 52 -2.05 -18.10 -5.66
CA ARG A 52 -3.03 -17.33 -6.44
C ARG A 52 -3.53 -16.06 -5.74
N LYS A 53 -2.83 -15.61 -4.70
CA LYS A 53 -3.16 -14.39 -3.97
C LYS A 53 -2.47 -13.19 -4.60
N PRO A 54 -3.16 -12.04 -4.71
CA PRO A 54 -2.53 -10.79 -5.11
C PRO A 54 -1.51 -10.36 -4.05
N TYR A 55 -0.47 -9.68 -4.49
CA TYR A 55 0.47 -9.02 -3.59
C TYR A 55 -0.14 -7.75 -3.01
N SER A 56 0.29 -7.37 -1.79
CA SER A 56 -0.12 -6.12 -1.15
C SER A 56 0.27 -4.89 -1.98
N LEU A 57 -0.39 -3.75 -1.71
CA LEU A 57 -0.10 -2.47 -2.40
C LEU A 57 1.41 -2.16 -2.44
N LEU A 58 2.11 -2.28 -1.30
CA LEU A 58 3.55 -2.06 -1.25
C LEU A 58 4.32 -3.00 -2.19
N ASN A 59 3.96 -4.28 -2.21
CA ASN A 59 4.63 -5.26 -3.07
C ASN A 59 4.30 -5.05 -4.55
N GLN A 60 3.08 -4.62 -4.87
CA GLN A 60 2.72 -4.17 -6.23
C GLN A 60 3.65 -3.04 -6.69
N MET A 61 3.84 -2.01 -5.86
CA MET A 61 4.73 -0.87 -6.13
C MET A 61 6.20 -1.31 -6.32
N LEU A 62 6.67 -2.25 -5.50
CA LEU A 62 8.05 -2.75 -5.58
C LEU A 62 8.30 -3.62 -6.80
N LEU A 63 7.32 -4.41 -7.22
CA LEU A 63 7.42 -5.26 -8.42
C LEU A 63 7.29 -4.46 -9.70
N GLY A 64 6.39 -3.48 -9.73
CA GLY A 64 6.20 -2.56 -10.85
C GLY A 64 5.81 -3.26 -12.16
N LYS A 65 5.36 -4.51 -12.11
CA LYS A 65 4.94 -5.33 -13.25
C LYS A 65 3.87 -6.31 -12.78
N GLU A 66 2.77 -6.34 -13.49
CA GLU A 66 1.67 -7.27 -13.30
C GLU A 66 2.01 -8.71 -13.71
N GLY A 67 1.10 -9.64 -13.40
CA GLY A 67 1.23 -11.05 -13.76
C GLY A 67 1.75 -11.93 -12.63
N GLU A 68 2.18 -13.12 -13.00
CA GLU A 68 2.52 -14.18 -12.06
C GLU A 68 3.98 -14.15 -11.64
N TRP A 69 4.21 -14.24 -10.34
CA TRP A 69 5.53 -14.19 -9.73
C TRP A 69 5.79 -15.40 -8.86
N LEU A 70 7.02 -15.91 -8.89
CA LEU A 70 7.47 -17.11 -8.17
C LEU A 70 8.79 -16.84 -7.44
N SER A 71 8.95 -17.40 -6.25
CA SER A 71 10.28 -17.50 -5.65
C SER A 71 11.12 -18.54 -6.39
N PHE A 72 12.46 -18.43 -6.29
CA PHE A 72 13.37 -19.41 -6.90
C PHE A 72 13.06 -20.84 -6.45
N LYS A 73 12.71 -21.02 -5.16
CA LYS A 73 12.31 -22.34 -4.61
C LYS A 73 11.06 -22.87 -5.30
N GLN A 74 10.04 -22.03 -5.50
CA GLN A 74 8.81 -22.42 -6.19
C GLN A 74 9.07 -22.81 -7.64
N VAL A 75 9.93 -22.05 -8.36
CA VAL A 75 10.33 -22.38 -9.73
C VAL A 75 10.95 -23.77 -9.78
N LYS A 76 11.86 -24.09 -8.86
CA LYS A 76 12.50 -25.43 -8.81
C LYS A 76 11.55 -26.54 -8.43
N GLN A 77 10.63 -26.31 -7.49
CA GLN A 77 9.62 -27.29 -7.08
C GLN A 77 8.66 -27.66 -8.22
N LEU A 78 8.42 -26.71 -9.15
CA LEU A 78 7.60 -26.93 -10.33
C LEU A 78 8.37 -27.50 -11.53
N GLY A 79 9.65 -27.85 -11.35
CA GLY A 79 10.49 -28.42 -12.41
C GLY A 79 11.05 -27.38 -13.39
N GLY A 80 10.81 -26.09 -13.16
CA GLY A 80 11.27 -25.01 -14.01
C GLY A 80 12.67 -24.49 -13.68
N ASN A 81 13.10 -23.53 -14.49
CA ASN A 81 14.37 -22.81 -14.29
C ASN A 81 14.18 -21.32 -14.51
N VAL A 82 14.90 -20.52 -13.73
CA VAL A 82 15.01 -19.07 -13.96
C VAL A 82 16.01 -18.84 -15.09
N LYS A 83 15.66 -18.01 -16.08
CA LYS A 83 16.51 -17.66 -17.21
C LYS A 83 17.80 -16.99 -16.74
N LYS A 84 18.92 -17.31 -17.40
CA LYS A 84 20.22 -16.67 -17.11
C LYS A 84 20.11 -15.16 -17.35
N GLY A 85 20.53 -14.37 -16.35
CA GLY A 85 20.45 -12.91 -16.42
C GLY A 85 19.12 -12.29 -16.00
N ALA A 86 18.11 -13.09 -15.66
CA ALA A 86 16.84 -12.60 -15.12
C ALA A 86 17.07 -11.81 -13.83
N LYS A 87 16.39 -10.65 -13.73
CA LYS A 87 16.45 -9.79 -12.54
C LYS A 87 15.32 -10.13 -11.57
N ALA A 88 15.68 -10.40 -10.33
CA ALA A 88 14.67 -10.63 -9.30
C ALA A 88 13.90 -9.35 -8.95
N GLY A 89 12.59 -9.46 -8.83
CA GLY A 89 11.76 -8.54 -8.07
C GLY A 89 11.93 -8.78 -6.58
N ILE A 90 11.61 -7.78 -5.76
CA ILE A 90 11.64 -7.87 -4.30
C ILE A 90 10.22 -7.74 -3.78
N VAL A 91 9.84 -8.62 -2.88
CA VAL A 91 8.62 -8.53 -2.09
C VAL A 91 8.95 -8.57 -0.61
N VAL A 92 8.15 -7.88 0.20
CA VAL A 92 8.35 -7.79 1.65
C VAL A 92 7.14 -8.31 2.39
N PHE A 93 7.38 -8.91 3.56
CA PHE A 93 6.34 -9.40 4.45
C PHE A 93 6.72 -9.12 5.89
N TYR A 94 5.73 -8.77 6.70
CA TYR A 94 5.90 -8.74 8.13
C TYR A 94 5.93 -10.17 8.68
N GLY A 95 7.00 -10.47 9.41
CA GLY A 95 7.14 -11.70 10.18
C GLY A 95 7.18 -11.39 11.66
N LYS A 96 6.96 -12.40 12.48
CA LYS A 96 7.16 -12.34 13.92
C LYS A 96 8.51 -12.96 14.26
N TYR A 97 9.27 -12.31 15.14
CA TYR A 97 10.48 -12.87 15.74
C TYR A 97 10.27 -12.98 17.23
N THR A 98 10.18 -14.22 17.73
CA THR A 98 10.03 -14.49 19.16
C THR A 98 11.40 -14.87 19.74
N TYR A 99 11.79 -14.25 20.82
CA TYR A 99 13.00 -14.56 21.57
C TYR A 99 12.70 -14.61 23.06
N LYS A 100 13.49 -15.41 23.79
CA LYS A 100 13.41 -15.51 25.25
C LYS A 100 14.38 -14.51 25.84
N LYS A 101 13.89 -13.63 26.70
CA LYS A 101 14.70 -12.70 27.46
C LYS A 101 14.81 -13.23 28.89
N GLU A 102 16.04 -13.34 29.36
CA GLU A 102 16.35 -13.72 30.73
C GLU A 102 16.20 -12.47 31.61
N THR A 103 15.31 -12.53 32.58
CA THR A 103 15.17 -11.50 33.62
C THR A 103 15.66 -12.08 34.95
N LYS A 104 16.70 -11.46 35.50
CA LYS A 104 17.14 -11.73 36.88
C LYS A 104 16.34 -10.84 37.82
N ALA A 105 15.56 -11.42 38.71
CA ALA A 105 14.99 -10.69 39.83
C ALA A 105 16.11 -10.45 40.88
N ASP A 106 16.19 -9.25 41.40
CA ASP A 106 17.13 -8.92 42.46
C ASP A 106 16.91 -9.84 43.67
N GLY A 107 17.87 -10.72 43.94
CA GLY A 107 17.92 -11.54 45.15
C GLY A 107 17.43 -12.97 45.05
N GLU A 108 16.99 -13.48 43.91
CA GLU A 108 16.58 -14.87 43.75
C GLU A 108 17.36 -15.58 42.62
N GLU A 109 17.79 -16.85 42.90
CA GLU A 109 18.41 -17.73 41.88
C GLU A 109 17.46 -18.22 40.77
N VAL A 110 16.24 -17.72 40.69
CA VAL A 110 15.24 -18.18 39.74
C VAL A 110 15.27 -17.30 38.48
N THR A 111 15.84 -17.83 37.44
CA THR A 111 15.82 -17.23 36.10
C THR A 111 14.43 -17.38 35.49
N LYS A 112 13.69 -16.29 35.39
CA LYS A 112 12.43 -16.25 34.61
C LYS A 112 12.75 -15.93 33.15
N PHE A 113 12.24 -16.76 32.24
CA PHE A 113 12.32 -16.50 30.80
C PHE A 113 10.99 -15.90 30.35
N GLU A 114 11.03 -14.68 29.86
CA GLU A 114 9.89 -14.03 29.22
C GLU A 114 10.02 -14.11 27.70
N GLU A 115 8.97 -14.56 27.04
CA GLU A 115 8.91 -14.59 25.57
C GLU A 115 8.51 -13.21 25.05
N HIS A 116 9.39 -12.59 24.27
CA HIS A 116 9.14 -11.34 23.60
C HIS A 116 8.99 -11.57 22.11
N THR A 117 7.91 -11.09 21.52
CA THR A 117 7.66 -11.14 20.09
C THR A 117 7.73 -9.75 19.49
N ILE A 118 8.63 -9.56 18.53
CA ILE A 118 8.76 -8.31 17.78
C ILE A 118 8.41 -8.52 16.31
N PRO A 119 7.71 -7.57 15.68
CA PRO A 119 7.51 -7.62 14.24
C PRO A 119 8.83 -7.32 13.52
N ILE A 120 9.14 -8.13 12.53
CA ILE A 120 10.29 -7.92 11.63
C ILE A 120 9.84 -7.88 10.20
N LEU A 121 10.39 -6.94 9.43
CA LEU A 121 10.19 -6.90 7.99
C LEU A 121 11.21 -7.82 7.31
N LYS A 122 10.72 -8.81 6.57
CA LYS A 122 11.52 -9.75 5.77
C LYS A 122 11.32 -9.44 4.29
N TYR A 123 12.33 -9.70 3.48
CA TYR A 123 12.22 -9.60 2.02
C TYR A 123 12.49 -10.96 1.37
N TYR A 124 11.92 -11.14 0.18
CA TYR A 124 12.11 -12.33 -0.65
C TYR A 124 12.32 -11.90 -2.10
N ASN A 125 13.21 -12.60 -2.77
CA ASN A 125 13.38 -12.47 -4.21
C ASN A 125 12.36 -13.33 -4.95
N VAL A 126 11.69 -12.72 -5.92
CA VAL A 126 10.72 -13.38 -6.79
C VAL A 126 11.06 -13.08 -8.25
N PHE A 127 10.67 -13.97 -9.14
CA PHE A 127 10.90 -13.87 -10.58
C PHE A 127 9.55 -13.88 -11.29
N HIS A 128 9.40 -13.02 -12.28
CA HIS A 128 8.21 -13.00 -13.11
C HIS A 128 8.16 -14.28 -13.97
N ILE A 129 6.95 -14.77 -14.23
CA ILE A 129 6.73 -16.01 -15.03
C ILE A 129 7.43 -15.93 -16.38
N SER A 130 7.45 -14.78 -17.05
CA SER A 130 8.15 -14.59 -18.33
C SER A 130 9.66 -14.78 -18.26
N ASP A 131 10.24 -14.73 -17.06
CA ASP A 131 11.66 -14.95 -16.78
C ASP A 131 11.95 -16.40 -16.37
N CYS A 132 10.95 -17.26 -16.40
CA CYS A 132 11.05 -18.68 -16.09
C CYS A 132 10.92 -19.52 -17.37
N THR A 133 11.44 -20.75 -17.33
CA THR A 133 11.27 -21.77 -18.36
C THR A 133 10.76 -23.05 -17.71
N GLY A 134 9.97 -23.84 -18.46
CA GLY A 134 9.39 -25.10 -17.98
C GLY A 134 8.22 -24.92 -17.03
N ILE A 135 7.64 -23.71 -16.98
CA ILE A 135 6.43 -23.40 -16.20
C ILE A 135 5.49 -22.61 -17.13
N GLU A 136 4.28 -23.10 -17.28
CA GLU A 136 3.24 -22.40 -18.05
C GLU A 136 2.50 -21.40 -17.18
N SER A 137 2.12 -20.27 -17.77
CA SER A 137 1.24 -19.30 -17.11
C SER A 137 -0.14 -19.94 -16.84
N LYS A 138 -0.69 -19.67 -15.65
CA LYS A 138 -2.06 -20.06 -15.30
C LYS A 138 -3.06 -18.92 -15.52
N VAL A 139 -2.57 -17.75 -15.88
CA VAL A 139 -3.43 -16.67 -16.37
C VAL A 139 -3.81 -17.06 -17.77
N GLN A 140 -5.03 -17.53 -17.94
CA GLN A 140 -5.61 -17.66 -19.27
C GLN A 140 -5.66 -16.27 -19.87
N ALA A 141 -5.29 -16.12 -21.15
CA ALA A 141 -5.58 -14.91 -21.89
C ALA A 141 -7.07 -14.61 -21.65
N ALA A 142 -7.36 -13.41 -21.15
CA ALA A 142 -8.64 -13.05 -20.59
C ALA A 142 -9.80 -13.63 -21.43
N ASP A 143 -10.32 -14.77 -21.01
CA ASP A 143 -11.68 -15.11 -21.30
C ASP A 143 -12.50 -14.00 -20.68
N GLU A 144 -13.27 -13.32 -21.49
CA GLU A 144 -14.12 -12.19 -21.22
C GLU A 144 -14.52 -12.12 -19.75
N LEU A 145 -13.81 -11.27 -18.99
CA LEU A 145 -14.21 -10.93 -17.62
C LEU A 145 -15.69 -10.57 -17.72
N PRO A 146 -16.53 -11.01 -16.78
CA PRO A 146 -17.90 -10.53 -16.75
C PRO A 146 -17.80 -9.00 -16.79
N GLU A 147 -18.22 -8.43 -17.92
CA GLU A 147 -18.21 -6.99 -18.12
C GLU A 147 -18.96 -6.39 -16.95
N ASN A 148 -18.22 -5.84 -16.00
CA ASN A 148 -18.82 -4.90 -15.08
C ASN A 148 -19.15 -3.70 -15.97
N ASN A 149 -20.39 -3.65 -16.47
CA ASN A 149 -20.86 -2.67 -17.46
C ASN A 149 -20.86 -1.23 -16.91
N LEU A 150 -20.48 -1.03 -15.65
CA LEU A 150 -20.35 0.30 -15.06
C LEU A 150 -19.12 1.00 -15.62
N GLN A 151 -19.31 2.22 -16.09
CA GLN A 151 -18.21 3.09 -16.48
C GLN A 151 -17.37 3.46 -15.24
N PRO A 152 -16.08 3.84 -15.39
CA PRO A 152 -15.21 4.18 -14.28
C PRO A 152 -15.79 5.22 -13.30
N VAL A 153 -16.46 6.25 -13.83
CA VAL A 153 -17.15 7.29 -13.02
C VAL A 153 -18.30 6.70 -12.20
N GLU A 154 -19.10 5.83 -12.77
CA GLU A 154 -20.22 5.16 -12.08
C GLU A 154 -19.72 4.25 -10.96
N ARG A 155 -18.56 3.59 -11.15
CA ARG A 155 -17.92 2.80 -10.10
C ARG A 155 -17.43 3.68 -8.96
N ALA A 156 -16.81 4.81 -9.27
CA ALA A 156 -16.34 5.77 -8.27
C ALA A 156 -17.49 6.32 -7.44
N GLU A 157 -18.60 6.71 -8.10
CA GLU A 157 -19.83 7.14 -7.41
C GLU A 157 -20.40 6.05 -6.51
N ALA A 158 -20.48 4.82 -7.00
CA ALA A 158 -20.99 3.69 -6.23
C ALA A 158 -20.15 3.44 -4.96
N VAL A 159 -18.80 3.58 -5.06
CA VAL A 159 -17.89 3.45 -3.92
C VAL A 159 -18.11 4.57 -2.91
N ILE A 160 -18.17 5.83 -3.35
CA ILE A 160 -18.39 6.99 -2.48
C ILE A 160 -19.73 6.86 -1.74
N ASN A 161 -20.81 6.66 -2.51
CA ASN A 161 -22.15 6.55 -1.95
C ASN A 161 -22.28 5.37 -0.99
N GLY A 162 -21.82 4.19 -1.38
CA GLY A 162 -21.85 3.01 -0.53
C GLY A 162 -21.04 3.15 0.75
N TYR A 163 -19.93 3.89 0.73
CA TYR A 163 -19.16 4.19 1.92
C TYR A 163 -19.90 5.16 2.83
N VAL A 164 -20.36 6.29 2.30
CA VAL A 164 -21.08 7.32 3.07
C VAL A 164 -22.36 6.77 3.69
N GLU A 165 -23.11 5.93 2.95
CA GLU A 165 -24.32 5.29 3.47
C GLU A 165 -24.04 4.31 4.63
N ARG A 166 -22.91 3.61 4.60
CA ARG A 166 -22.53 2.71 5.70
C ARG A 166 -22.08 3.42 6.96
N GLU A 167 -21.49 4.62 6.82
CA GLU A 167 -20.85 5.34 7.92
C GLU A 167 -21.82 6.30 8.58
N GLN A 168 -22.46 5.86 9.66
CA GLN A 168 -23.34 6.72 10.45
C GLN A 168 -22.56 7.90 11.06
N GLY A 169 -22.98 9.11 10.73
CA GLY A 169 -22.36 10.36 11.21
C GLY A 169 -21.38 11.00 10.25
N LEU A 170 -20.84 10.28 9.26
CA LEU A 170 -20.05 10.88 8.19
C LEU A 170 -20.94 11.71 7.27
N THR A 171 -20.55 12.96 7.05
CA THR A 171 -21.17 13.79 6.04
C THR A 171 -20.21 14.00 4.87
N PHE A 172 -20.76 13.93 3.64
CA PHE A 172 -20.02 14.20 2.41
C PHE A 172 -20.71 15.32 1.65
N THR A 173 -20.00 16.45 1.46
CA THR A 173 -20.51 17.65 0.81
C THR A 173 -19.69 17.93 -0.44
N SER A 174 -20.33 17.89 -1.61
CA SER A 174 -19.73 18.22 -2.91
C SER A 174 -20.68 19.00 -3.82
N ASP A 175 -21.80 19.48 -3.28
CA ASP A 175 -22.87 20.19 -3.99
C ASP A 175 -22.76 21.73 -3.89
N LYS A 176 -21.70 22.23 -3.23
CA LYS A 176 -21.44 23.65 -3.03
C LYS A 176 -20.05 24.05 -3.51
N PRO A 177 -19.88 25.27 -4.05
CA PRO A 177 -18.56 25.78 -4.38
C PRO A 177 -17.64 25.79 -3.15
N SER A 178 -16.43 25.29 -3.30
CA SER A 178 -15.39 25.34 -2.27
C SER A 178 -14.05 25.68 -2.89
N ASN A 179 -13.20 26.39 -2.14
CA ASN A 179 -11.84 26.72 -2.57
C ASN A 179 -10.82 25.66 -2.12
N ARG A 180 -11.26 24.63 -1.39
CA ARG A 180 -10.40 23.56 -0.87
C ARG A 180 -11.22 22.31 -0.57
N ALA A 181 -10.58 21.15 -0.70
CA ALA A 181 -11.04 19.90 -0.13
C ALA A 181 -10.48 19.72 1.29
N PHE A 182 -11.20 19.04 2.16
CA PHE A 182 -10.72 18.66 3.49
C PHE A 182 -11.64 17.63 4.15
N TYR A 183 -11.06 16.80 5.01
CA TYR A 183 -11.77 16.08 6.05
C TYR A 183 -11.63 16.80 7.39
N ARG A 184 -12.73 16.99 8.11
CA ARG A 184 -12.78 17.61 9.45
C ARG A 184 -13.13 16.57 10.52
N PRO A 185 -12.15 16.09 11.31
CA PRO A 185 -12.38 15.05 12.31
C PRO A 185 -13.35 15.43 13.44
N SER A 186 -13.47 16.73 13.77
CA SER A 186 -14.33 17.20 14.86
C SER A 186 -15.83 17.12 14.56
N THR A 187 -16.19 17.18 13.29
CA THR A 187 -17.59 17.12 12.80
C THR A 187 -17.85 15.89 11.95
N ASP A 188 -16.82 15.07 11.72
CA ASP A 188 -16.84 13.93 10.81
C ASP A 188 -17.38 14.30 9.42
N GLU A 189 -16.82 15.38 8.86
CA GLU A 189 -17.27 15.99 7.62
C GLU A 189 -16.18 15.96 6.55
N VAL A 190 -16.52 15.45 5.38
CA VAL A 190 -15.74 15.58 4.15
C VAL A 190 -16.36 16.64 3.26
N VAL A 191 -15.54 17.59 2.84
CA VAL A 191 -15.92 18.62 1.86
C VAL A 191 -15.02 18.53 0.65
N VAL A 192 -15.61 18.45 -0.53
CA VAL A 192 -14.93 18.45 -1.82
C VAL A 192 -15.51 19.56 -2.68
N PRO A 193 -14.69 20.34 -3.43
CA PRO A 193 -15.23 21.30 -4.39
C PRO A 193 -16.17 20.63 -5.38
N MET A 194 -17.14 21.38 -5.89
CA MET A 194 -18.09 20.86 -6.89
C MET A 194 -17.35 20.27 -8.10
N LEU A 195 -17.89 19.21 -8.68
CA LEU A 195 -17.35 18.57 -9.89
C LEU A 195 -17.08 19.59 -11.02
N SER A 196 -17.94 20.60 -11.18
CA SER A 196 -17.76 21.65 -12.18
C SER A 196 -16.55 22.57 -11.96
N GLN A 197 -15.88 22.49 -10.82
CA GLN A 197 -14.66 23.25 -10.51
C GLN A 197 -13.37 22.52 -10.95
N TYR A 198 -13.47 21.28 -11.41
CA TYR A 198 -12.35 20.48 -11.89
C TYR A 198 -12.28 20.50 -13.42
N THR A 199 -11.07 20.41 -13.96
CA THR A 199 -10.85 20.31 -15.39
C THR A 199 -11.10 18.90 -15.89
N GLU A 200 -10.66 17.89 -15.11
CA GLU A 200 -10.83 16.47 -15.38
C GLU A 200 -11.73 15.85 -14.30
N VAL A 201 -12.64 15.01 -14.72
CA VAL A 201 -13.54 14.31 -13.79
C VAL A 201 -12.77 13.37 -12.85
N GLU A 202 -11.69 12.80 -13.32
CA GLU A 202 -10.80 11.94 -12.56
C GLU A 202 -10.11 12.69 -11.41
N GLU A 203 -9.77 13.97 -11.58
CA GLU A 203 -9.23 14.81 -10.50
C GLU A 203 -10.22 15.02 -9.36
N TYR A 204 -11.51 15.18 -9.68
CA TYR A 204 -12.56 15.24 -8.67
C TYR A 204 -12.62 13.98 -7.82
N TYR A 205 -12.69 12.80 -8.48
CA TYR A 205 -12.78 11.54 -7.74
C TYR A 205 -11.50 11.22 -6.96
N SER A 206 -10.32 11.52 -7.50
CA SER A 206 -9.08 11.33 -6.74
C SER A 206 -9.03 12.21 -5.50
N THR A 207 -9.52 13.45 -5.60
CA THR A 207 -9.65 14.36 -4.46
C THR A 207 -10.66 13.83 -3.44
N ALA A 208 -11.83 13.38 -3.90
CA ALA A 208 -12.84 12.78 -3.03
C ALA A 208 -12.29 11.54 -2.30
N PHE A 209 -11.59 10.65 -2.99
CA PHE A 209 -10.97 9.47 -2.39
C PHE A 209 -9.85 9.81 -1.40
N HIS A 210 -9.09 10.90 -1.65
CA HIS A 210 -8.10 11.41 -0.71
C HIS A 210 -8.74 11.81 0.62
N GLU A 211 -9.78 12.63 0.58
CA GLU A 211 -10.49 13.10 1.79
C GLU A 211 -11.27 11.97 2.49
N LEU A 212 -11.86 11.05 1.71
CA LEU A 212 -12.49 9.86 2.27
C LEU A 212 -11.46 8.92 2.91
N THR A 213 -10.24 8.83 2.38
CA THR A 213 -9.16 8.07 3.03
C THR A 213 -8.80 8.69 4.38
N HIS A 214 -8.72 10.02 4.47
CA HIS A 214 -8.57 10.70 5.76
C HIS A 214 -9.71 10.37 6.72
N SER A 215 -10.96 10.35 6.26
CA SER A 215 -12.09 10.04 7.13
C SER A 215 -11.99 8.67 7.80
N THR A 216 -11.32 7.70 7.18
CA THR A 216 -11.10 6.39 7.79
C THR A 216 -10.18 6.41 9.02
N MET A 217 -9.54 7.56 9.35
CA MET A 217 -8.80 7.70 10.62
C MET A 217 -9.70 7.70 11.85
N HIS A 218 -11.01 7.91 11.68
CA HIS A 218 -11.98 7.93 12.78
C HIS A 218 -11.89 6.66 13.63
N VAL A 219 -12.17 6.79 14.95
CA VAL A 219 -12.02 5.70 15.93
C VAL A 219 -12.87 4.47 15.59
N ASP A 220 -14.06 4.68 15.06
CA ASP A 220 -15.00 3.61 14.69
C ASP A 220 -14.69 2.94 13.33
N ARG A 221 -13.66 3.43 12.60
CA ARG A 221 -13.24 2.94 11.30
C ARG A 221 -11.88 2.25 11.38
N CYS A 222 -10.85 2.82 10.74
CA CYS A 222 -9.49 2.26 10.82
C CYS A 222 -8.71 2.69 12.07
N ASN A 223 -9.25 3.59 12.89
CA ASN A 223 -8.72 4.05 14.18
C ASN A 223 -7.24 4.51 14.12
N ARG A 224 -6.94 5.45 13.21
CA ARG A 224 -5.59 6.03 13.08
C ARG A 224 -5.43 7.35 13.84
N LYS A 225 -6.50 7.87 14.46
CA LYS A 225 -6.50 9.16 15.16
C LYS A 225 -5.50 9.16 16.33
N ALA A 226 -5.46 8.09 17.11
CA ALA A 226 -4.52 7.95 18.23
C ALA A 226 -3.04 7.99 17.79
N GLU A 227 -2.73 7.56 16.56
CA GLU A 227 -1.37 7.62 16.00
C GLU A 227 -0.98 9.04 15.56
N ASN A 228 -1.97 9.94 15.39
CA ASN A 228 -1.82 11.27 14.78
C ASN A 228 -2.31 12.43 15.68
N GLU A 229 -2.74 12.18 16.90
CA GLU A 229 -3.41 13.15 17.80
C GLU A 229 -2.67 14.47 18.07
N MET A 230 -1.42 14.60 17.65
CA MET A 230 -0.59 15.81 17.84
C MET A 230 0.08 16.28 16.54
N ALA A 231 -0.49 15.92 15.38
CA ALA A 231 0.10 16.29 14.10
C ALA A 231 -0.21 17.74 13.72
N ALA A 232 0.60 18.68 14.17
CA ALA A 232 0.57 20.04 13.62
C ALA A 232 0.90 20.00 12.11
N PHE A 233 0.27 20.90 11.35
CA PHE A 233 0.54 21.06 9.91
C PHE A 233 2.04 21.14 9.63
N GLY A 234 2.51 20.30 8.71
CA GLY A 234 3.94 20.21 8.38
C GLY A 234 4.79 19.35 9.32
N SER A 235 4.21 18.74 10.37
CA SER A 235 4.94 17.79 11.23
C SER A 235 5.18 16.46 10.51
N LYS A 236 6.08 15.63 11.08
CA LYS A 236 6.37 14.28 10.54
C LYS A 236 5.12 13.38 10.52
N ASN A 237 4.27 13.48 11.53
CA ASN A 237 3.04 12.68 11.60
C ASN A 237 2.00 13.16 10.58
N TYR A 238 1.89 14.46 10.36
CA TYR A 238 1.07 15.03 9.29
C TYR A 238 1.51 14.50 7.92
N SER A 239 2.81 14.55 7.61
CA SER A 239 3.33 14.02 6.33
C SER A 239 3.07 12.52 6.15
N ARG A 240 3.03 11.75 7.23
CA ARG A 240 2.71 10.31 7.17
C ARG A 240 1.25 10.06 6.82
N GLU A 241 0.32 10.81 7.43
CA GLU A 241 -1.12 10.68 7.15
C GLU A 241 -1.46 11.17 5.74
N GLU A 242 -0.82 12.25 5.29
CA GLU A 242 -0.93 12.69 3.89
C GLU A 242 -0.50 11.58 2.91
N LEU A 243 0.60 10.86 3.21
CA LEU A 243 1.01 9.74 2.36
C LEU A 243 0.02 8.57 2.40
N VAL A 244 -0.64 8.33 3.53
CA VAL A 244 -1.73 7.34 3.61
C VAL A 244 -2.88 7.75 2.70
N ALA A 245 -3.30 9.02 2.74
CA ALA A 245 -4.38 9.53 1.92
C ALA A 245 -4.05 9.47 0.43
N GLU A 246 -2.84 9.88 0.04
CA GLU A 246 -2.35 9.77 -1.34
C GLU A 246 -2.35 8.34 -1.88
N LEU A 247 -1.78 7.41 -1.13
CA LEU A 247 -1.73 5.99 -1.50
C LEU A 247 -3.12 5.36 -1.54
N GLY A 248 -4.00 5.77 -0.61
CA GLY A 248 -5.39 5.30 -0.55
C GLY A 248 -6.20 5.79 -1.75
N ALA A 249 -6.08 7.07 -2.09
CA ALA A 249 -6.71 7.63 -3.29
C ALA A 249 -6.24 6.94 -4.56
N ALA A 250 -4.92 6.74 -4.71
CA ALA A 250 -4.35 6.05 -5.86
C ALA A 250 -4.87 4.61 -5.99
N MET A 251 -4.99 3.91 -4.87
CA MET A 251 -5.55 2.56 -4.84
C MET A 251 -7.03 2.54 -5.24
N LEU A 252 -7.84 3.47 -4.71
CA LEU A 252 -9.26 3.57 -5.04
C LEU A 252 -9.49 3.98 -6.50
N CYS A 253 -8.71 4.92 -7.04
CA CYS A 253 -8.74 5.25 -8.48
C CYS A 253 -8.46 4.01 -9.34
N THR A 254 -7.47 3.22 -8.97
CA THR A 254 -7.17 1.95 -9.65
C THR A 254 -8.34 0.96 -9.56
N MET A 255 -8.89 0.74 -8.36
CA MET A 255 -10.00 -0.20 -8.13
C MET A 255 -11.28 0.20 -8.86
N THR A 256 -11.46 1.49 -9.13
CA THR A 256 -12.58 2.03 -9.93
C THR A 256 -12.26 2.18 -11.40
N SER A 257 -11.04 1.84 -11.83
CA SER A 257 -10.54 1.95 -13.21
C SER A 257 -10.52 3.40 -13.74
N LEU A 258 -10.39 4.38 -12.85
CA LEU A 258 -10.17 5.78 -13.25
C LEU A 258 -8.77 5.95 -13.88
N ASP A 259 -8.67 6.82 -14.90
CA ASP A 259 -7.40 7.12 -15.55
C ASP A 259 -6.46 7.86 -14.58
N SER A 260 -5.38 7.17 -14.16
CA SER A 260 -4.43 7.71 -13.20
C SER A 260 -3.63 8.91 -13.73
N ASP A 261 -3.38 9.00 -15.03
CA ASP A 261 -2.66 10.12 -15.62
C ASP A 261 -3.48 11.41 -15.57
N LYS A 262 -4.80 11.29 -15.60
CA LYS A 262 -5.75 12.40 -15.43
C LYS A 262 -6.09 12.67 -13.97
N ALA A 263 -6.10 11.63 -13.13
CA ALA A 263 -6.42 11.74 -11.70
C ALA A 263 -5.34 12.49 -10.90
N PHE A 264 -4.07 12.41 -11.32
CA PHE A 264 -2.95 12.91 -10.53
C PHE A 264 -2.04 13.84 -11.34
N LYS A 265 -1.85 15.07 -10.85
CA LYS A 265 -0.89 16.02 -11.41
C LYS A 265 0.53 15.76 -10.88
N ASN A 266 1.38 15.18 -11.69
CA ASN A 266 2.79 14.92 -11.39
C ASN A 266 3.64 16.20 -11.59
N SER A 267 3.65 17.11 -10.63
CA SER A 267 4.57 18.24 -10.67
C SER A 267 5.95 17.90 -10.12
N VAL A 268 7.00 18.56 -10.62
CA VAL A 268 8.37 18.42 -10.09
C VAL A 268 8.42 18.76 -8.59
N ALA A 269 7.68 19.78 -8.16
CA ALA A 269 7.61 20.19 -6.76
C ALA A 269 6.99 19.11 -5.87
N TYR A 270 5.94 18.43 -6.35
CA TYR A 270 5.32 17.32 -5.66
C TYR A 270 6.30 16.15 -5.47
N ILE A 271 6.97 15.72 -6.53
CA ILE A 271 7.99 14.66 -6.48
C ILE A 271 9.11 15.03 -5.50
N GLN A 272 9.61 16.26 -5.55
CA GLN A 272 10.68 16.73 -4.65
C GLN A 272 10.25 16.73 -3.17
N SER A 273 9.00 17.11 -2.89
CA SER A 273 8.46 17.09 -1.52
C SER A 273 8.46 15.68 -0.95
N TRP A 274 7.94 14.71 -1.70
CA TRP A 274 7.93 13.30 -1.24
C TRP A 274 9.33 12.69 -1.16
N LEU A 275 10.23 13.00 -2.09
CA LEU A 275 11.63 12.57 -2.02
C LEU A 275 12.30 13.03 -0.72
N LYS A 276 12.05 14.28 -0.31
CA LYS A 276 12.55 14.81 0.96
C LYS A 276 11.96 14.08 2.17
N ALA A 277 10.65 13.85 2.18
CA ALA A 277 9.95 13.17 3.27
C ALA A 277 10.44 11.72 3.43
N LEU A 278 10.52 10.96 2.35
CA LEU A 278 10.93 9.56 2.35
C LEU A 278 12.41 9.36 2.73
N LYS A 279 13.30 10.26 2.31
CA LYS A 279 14.73 10.23 2.72
C LYS A 279 14.91 10.47 4.22
N ASN A 280 14.01 11.25 4.83
CA ASN A 280 14.07 11.56 6.26
C ASN A 280 13.44 10.48 7.15
N ASP A 281 12.63 9.58 6.58
CA ASP A 281 11.94 8.50 7.29
C ASP A 281 11.84 7.24 6.45
N ASN A 282 12.82 6.36 6.59
CA ASN A 282 12.88 5.10 5.84
C ASN A 282 11.80 4.07 6.18
N LYS A 283 10.98 4.31 7.20
CA LYS A 283 9.83 3.46 7.54
C LYS A 283 8.52 4.00 6.98
N MET A 284 8.51 5.26 6.54
CA MET A 284 7.31 6.00 6.18
C MET A 284 6.50 5.28 5.09
N ILE A 285 7.14 4.90 3.99
CA ILE A 285 6.43 4.26 2.86
C ILE A 285 5.83 2.89 3.23
N VAL A 286 6.56 2.08 4.01
CA VAL A 286 6.08 0.77 4.45
C VAL A 286 4.90 0.94 5.40
N TRP A 287 5.00 1.90 6.32
CA TRP A 287 3.95 2.23 7.28
C TRP A 287 2.69 2.76 6.58
N ALA A 288 2.85 3.71 5.67
CA ALA A 288 1.74 4.36 4.97
C ALA A 288 1.03 3.39 4.02
N ALA A 289 1.76 2.59 3.24
CA ALA A 289 1.17 1.66 2.29
C ALA A 289 0.25 0.62 2.96
N SER A 290 0.64 0.08 4.12
CA SER A 290 -0.20 -0.86 4.86
C SER A 290 -1.51 -0.23 5.36
N ARG A 291 -1.46 1.03 5.78
CA ARG A 291 -2.64 1.77 6.27
C ARG A 291 -3.54 2.24 5.14
N ALA A 292 -2.94 2.66 4.05
CA ALA A 292 -3.66 3.04 2.83
C ALA A 292 -4.44 1.85 2.25
N GLU A 293 -3.81 0.69 2.17
CA GLU A 293 -4.48 -0.52 1.70
C GLU A 293 -5.66 -0.89 2.62
N LYS A 294 -5.46 -0.84 3.95
CA LYS A 294 -6.54 -1.07 4.91
C LYS A 294 -7.69 -0.06 4.74
N ALA A 295 -7.37 1.22 4.56
CA ALA A 295 -8.35 2.28 4.37
C ALA A 295 -9.13 2.11 3.07
N ALA A 296 -8.46 1.84 1.94
CA ALA A 296 -9.11 1.63 0.66
C ALA A 296 -10.05 0.43 0.68
N ARG A 297 -9.61 -0.71 1.23
CA ARG A 297 -10.46 -1.91 1.39
C ARG A 297 -11.67 -1.64 2.29
N TYR A 298 -11.49 -0.88 3.36
CA TYR A 298 -12.59 -0.46 4.23
C TYR A 298 -13.61 0.39 3.48
N ILE A 299 -13.16 1.39 2.69
CA ILE A 299 -14.02 2.22 1.85
C ILE A 299 -14.77 1.36 0.82
N MET A 300 -14.13 0.37 0.23
CA MET A 300 -14.75 -0.59 -0.69
C MET A 300 -15.77 -1.53 -0.02
N GLY A 301 -15.86 -1.54 1.32
CA GLY A 301 -16.77 -2.43 2.07
C GLY A 301 -16.23 -3.83 2.29
N GLU A 302 -14.94 -4.05 2.12
CA GLU A 302 -14.31 -5.32 2.43
C GLU A 302 -14.15 -5.50 3.95
N ASP A 303 -14.31 -6.74 4.45
CA ASP A 303 -14.05 -7.06 5.86
C ASP A 303 -12.54 -7.08 6.14
N ILE A 304 -12.06 -5.99 6.73
CA ILE A 304 -10.64 -5.80 7.07
C ILE A 304 -10.17 -6.57 8.32
N ASN A 305 -11.08 -7.19 9.07
CA ASN A 305 -10.76 -7.94 10.29
C ASN A 305 -10.46 -9.41 10.02
N ASN A 306 -10.97 -9.98 8.95
CA ASN A 306 -10.76 -11.37 8.57
C ASN A 306 -9.38 -11.69 7.98
N ASN A 307 -8.56 -10.70 7.66
CA ASN A 307 -7.22 -10.91 7.10
C ASN A 307 -6.15 -11.33 8.12
N LYS A 308 -6.50 -11.54 9.39
CA LYS A 308 -5.54 -12.00 10.42
C LYS A 308 -5.13 -13.48 10.30
N GLU A 309 -5.80 -14.29 9.48
CA GLU A 309 -5.55 -15.74 9.42
C GLU A 309 -4.68 -16.19 8.22
N THR A 310 -4.23 -15.32 7.36
CA THR A 310 -3.51 -15.72 6.14
C THR A 310 -2.00 -15.41 6.12
N GLU A 311 -1.43 -14.99 7.25
CA GLU A 311 0.02 -14.79 7.42
C GLU A 311 0.70 -15.97 8.17
N LYS A 312 0.32 -17.19 7.87
CA LYS A 312 1.09 -18.39 8.33
C LYS A 312 1.95 -18.96 7.24
#